data_ca5079b2e503ff3862c99813bbdb13a8
#
_entry.id   ca5079b2e503ff3862c99813bbdb13a8
#
_cell.length_a   1.000
_cell.length_b   1.000
_cell.length_c   1.000
_cell.angle_alpha   90.00
_cell.angle_beta   90.00
_cell.angle_gamma   90.00
#
_symmetry.space_group_name_H-M   'P 1'
#
loop_
_entity.id
_entity.type
_entity.pdbx_description
1 polymer ?
#
loop_
_entity_poly.entity_id
_entity_poly.type
_entity_poly.pdbx_seq_one_letter_code
_entity_poly.pdbx_strand_id
1 'polypeptide(L)'
;MSEAQIIDGIAARLKKLGIAQGNGVITGIGDDCAIFRQKGAKTDLIFTADMMHEGIHFTWDADPRDVGHVALTRSLSDCAAMGARPLFCLLSLAFPAEATQWVDGFLAGFTKLAGKYRVVLAGGDLSNTGKISCDVTVCGEVPRGRALLRSAARAGERICVSGPLGKAALALDTRGRFVPHARLELGQLLREQGVRCAMDLSDGLSQDLTRLCVASGCGAELTDVPIARGATLQHALHGGEDYELLFTLPKGKALPEKCRVIGSIVASPAGVVAYHGQRLEPLGWDHFRPA
;
A
#
# COMPACT_ATOMS: atom_id res chain seq x y z
N MET A 1 1.59 -18.44 12.93
CA MET A 1 0.38 -17.57 12.75
C MET A 1 0.78 -16.54 11.72
N SER A 2 0.03 -16.39 10.62
CA SER A 2 0.33 -15.39 9.60
C SER A 2 -0.16 -14.01 10.00
N GLU A 3 0.35 -12.97 9.35
CA GLU A 3 -0.12 -11.59 9.53
C GLU A 3 -1.64 -11.48 9.32
N ALA A 4 -2.15 -12.05 8.22
CA ALA A 4 -3.59 -12.07 7.94
C ALA A 4 -4.40 -12.69 9.08
N GLN A 5 -3.95 -13.81 9.68
CA GLN A 5 -4.63 -14.43 10.81
C GLN A 5 -4.65 -13.53 12.06
N ILE A 6 -3.60 -12.73 12.27
CA ILE A 6 -3.55 -11.76 13.37
C ILE A 6 -4.56 -10.64 13.13
N ILE A 7 -4.57 -10.07 11.93
CA ILE A 7 -5.50 -9.01 11.52
C ILE A 7 -6.95 -9.49 11.64
N ASP A 8 -7.27 -10.67 11.12
CA ASP A 8 -8.61 -11.28 11.24
C ASP A 8 -9.02 -11.48 12.72
N GLY A 9 -8.08 -11.92 13.55
CA GLY A 9 -8.30 -12.07 14.98
C GLY A 9 -8.62 -10.76 15.69
N ILE A 10 -7.91 -9.67 15.32
CA ILE A 10 -8.20 -8.32 15.82
C ILE A 10 -9.58 -7.87 15.34
N ALA A 11 -9.86 -7.97 14.05
CA ALA A 11 -11.16 -7.57 13.47
C ALA A 11 -12.34 -8.30 14.10
N ALA A 12 -12.21 -9.61 14.34
CA ALA A 12 -13.22 -10.42 15.02
C ALA A 12 -13.48 -9.95 16.49
N ARG A 13 -12.41 -9.61 17.23
CA ARG A 13 -12.52 -9.05 18.59
C ARG A 13 -13.24 -7.71 18.60
N LEU A 14 -12.88 -6.80 17.70
CA LEU A 14 -13.52 -5.49 17.60
C LEU A 14 -15.00 -5.62 17.23
N LYS A 15 -15.35 -6.53 16.31
CA LYS A 15 -16.73 -6.83 15.94
C LYS A 15 -17.52 -7.35 17.14
N LYS A 16 -16.95 -8.29 17.91
CA LYS A 16 -17.58 -8.84 19.14
C LYS A 16 -17.85 -7.76 20.20
N LEU A 17 -16.96 -6.77 20.30
CA LEU A 17 -17.09 -5.65 21.24
C LEU A 17 -17.97 -4.50 20.70
N GLY A 18 -18.43 -4.57 19.45
CA GLY A 18 -19.23 -3.50 18.83
C GLY A 18 -18.46 -2.21 18.55
N ILE A 19 -17.12 -2.28 18.46
CA ILE A 19 -16.22 -1.14 18.24
C ILE A 19 -15.45 -1.20 16.93
N ALA A 20 -15.84 -2.07 16.01
CA ALA A 20 -15.22 -2.16 14.68
C ALA A 20 -15.52 -0.95 13.78
N GLN A 21 -16.64 -0.29 14.01
CA GLN A 21 -17.11 0.91 13.32
C GLN A 21 -17.90 1.78 14.30
N GLY A 22 -18.20 3.01 13.91
CA GLY A 22 -18.94 3.95 14.74
C GLY A 22 -18.17 5.24 15.01
N ASN A 23 -18.77 6.19 15.69
CA ASN A 23 -18.17 7.49 16.02
C ASN A 23 -17.57 8.22 14.78
N GLY A 24 -18.16 8.02 13.59
CA GLY A 24 -17.66 8.57 12.34
C GLY A 24 -16.72 7.65 11.53
N VAL A 25 -16.19 6.58 12.11
CA VAL A 25 -15.44 5.57 11.36
C VAL A 25 -16.41 4.72 10.56
N ILE A 26 -16.35 4.80 9.23
CA ILE A 26 -17.22 4.07 8.29
C ILE A 26 -16.53 2.86 7.65
N THR A 27 -15.21 2.90 7.55
CA THR A 27 -14.35 1.78 7.17
C THR A 27 -13.23 1.70 8.18
N GLY A 28 -13.07 0.55 8.82
CA GLY A 28 -11.98 0.26 9.74
C GLY A 28 -10.97 -0.68 9.08
N ILE A 29 -10.53 -1.71 9.83
CA ILE A 29 -9.57 -2.73 9.36
C ILE A 29 -10.13 -3.45 8.12
N GLY A 30 -9.27 -3.64 7.11
CA GLY A 30 -9.58 -4.43 5.91
C GLY A 30 -9.45 -3.69 4.58
N ASP A 31 -9.01 -2.42 4.62
CA ASP A 31 -8.66 -1.64 3.43
C ASP A 31 -7.30 -0.97 3.63
N ASP A 32 -6.76 -0.26 2.64
CA ASP A 32 -5.46 0.44 2.73
C ASP A 32 -5.49 1.53 3.80
N CYS A 33 -6.62 2.23 3.95
CA CYS A 33 -6.80 3.23 5.00
C CYS A 33 -8.12 3.03 5.75
N ALA A 34 -8.17 3.47 7.00
CA ALA A 34 -9.41 3.73 7.69
C ALA A 34 -10.10 4.98 7.10
N ILE A 35 -11.45 4.97 7.02
CA ILE A 35 -12.24 6.11 6.54
C ILE A 35 -13.07 6.68 7.69
N PHE A 36 -12.84 7.96 7.97
CA PHE A 36 -13.60 8.72 8.94
C PHE A 36 -14.48 9.76 8.26
N ARG A 37 -15.76 9.77 8.60
CA ARG A 37 -16.76 10.72 8.09
C ARG A 37 -17.30 11.60 9.20
N GLN A 38 -16.97 12.87 9.12
CA GLN A 38 -17.58 13.87 10.01
C GLN A 38 -19.01 14.18 9.55
N LYS A 39 -19.92 14.36 10.50
CA LYS A 39 -21.31 14.73 10.20
C LYS A 39 -21.35 16.05 9.43
N GLY A 40 -22.06 16.06 8.30
CA GLY A 40 -22.20 17.24 7.46
C GLY A 40 -21.00 17.56 6.54
N ALA A 41 -19.87 16.87 6.67
CA ALA A 41 -18.69 17.11 5.81
C ALA A 41 -18.95 16.70 4.36
N LYS A 42 -18.34 17.44 3.41
CA LYS A 42 -18.35 17.13 1.97
C LYS A 42 -17.25 16.17 1.56
N THR A 43 -16.28 15.92 2.45
CA THR A 43 -15.17 15.00 2.27
C THR A 43 -15.19 13.94 3.35
N ASP A 44 -14.60 12.78 3.08
CA ASP A 44 -14.20 11.77 4.05
C ASP A 44 -12.70 11.94 4.31
N LEU A 45 -12.29 11.82 5.56
CA LEU A 45 -10.88 11.73 5.91
C LEU A 45 -10.45 10.27 5.86
N ILE A 46 -9.22 10.05 5.43
CA ILE A 46 -8.60 8.73 5.46
C ILE A 46 -7.36 8.77 6.37
N PHE A 47 -7.09 7.65 7.05
CA PHE A 47 -5.95 7.50 7.95
C PHE A 47 -5.27 6.18 7.70
N THR A 48 -3.96 6.22 7.57
CA THR A 48 -3.09 5.04 7.54
C THR A 48 -1.89 5.23 8.45
N ALA A 49 -1.23 4.14 8.83
CA ALA A 49 -0.01 4.13 9.62
C ALA A 49 0.89 2.99 9.16
N ASP A 50 2.16 3.30 8.90
CA ASP A 50 3.18 2.36 8.46
C ASP A 50 4.43 2.42 9.32
N MET A 51 4.89 1.25 9.74
CA MET A 51 6.14 1.12 10.50
C MET A 51 7.30 0.67 9.61
N MET A 52 8.49 1.18 9.92
CA MET A 52 9.75 0.67 9.38
C MET A 52 10.73 0.39 10.51
N HIS A 53 11.49 -0.69 10.37
CA HIS A 53 12.46 -1.15 11.36
C HIS A 53 13.79 -1.47 10.70
N GLU A 54 14.88 -1.02 11.33
CA GLU A 54 16.24 -1.44 11.00
C GLU A 54 16.39 -2.95 11.15
N GLY A 55 17.02 -3.58 10.16
CA GLY A 55 17.23 -5.03 10.08
C GLY A 55 16.05 -5.81 9.49
N ILE A 56 14.93 -5.13 9.16
CA ILE A 56 13.77 -5.71 8.47
C ILE A 56 13.55 -4.99 7.14
N HIS A 57 13.35 -3.68 7.16
CA HIS A 57 13.02 -2.88 5.97
C HIS A 57 14.23 -2.15 5.39
N PHE A 58 15.26 -1.93 6.19
CA PHE A 58 16.52 -1.31 5.78
C PHE A 58 17.66 -1.75 6.71
N THR A 59 18.89 -1.59 6.24
CA THR A 59 20.10 -1.84 7.02
C THR A 59 20.71 -0.51 7.47
N TRP A 60 21.53 -0.55 8.53
CA TRP A 60 22.20 0.64 9.07
C TRP A 60 23.02 1.42 8.04
N ASP A 61 23.62 0.74 7.07
CA ASP A 61 24.43 1.30 5.99
C ASP A 61 23.62 1.85 4.80
N ALA A 62 22.29 1.73 4.85
CA ALA A 62 21.41 2.36 3.84
C ALA A 62 21.53 3.90 3.90
N ASP A 63 21.42 4.56 2.73
CA ASP A 63 21.38 6.03 2.69
C ASP A 63 20.16 6.53 3.49
N PRO A 64 20.38 7.28 4.60
CA PRO A 64 19.27 7.74 5.43
C PRO A 64 18.27 8.63 4.69
N ARG A 65 18.70 9.33 3.63
CA ARG A 65 17.78 10.12 2.79
C ARG A 65 16.80 9.24 2.04
N ASP A 66 17.26 8.09 1.55
CA ASP A 66 16.40 7.13 0.89
C ASP A 66 15.44 6.48 1.90
N VAL A 67 15.93 6.11 3.08
CA VAL A 67 15.09 5.56 4.15
C VAL A 67 14.00 6.56 4.56
N GLY A 68 14.33 7.83 4.75
CA GLY A 68 13.35 8.88 5.06
C GLY A 68 12.33 9.10 3.94
N HIS A 69 12.77 9.02 2.67
CA HIS A 69 11.87 9.08 1.52
C HIS A 69 10.92 7.88 1.50
N VAL A 70 11.44 6.65 1.68
CA VAL A 70 10.64 5.42 1.68
C VAL A 70 9.64 5.41 2.83
N ALA A 71 10.04 5.86 4.02
CA ALA A 71 9.16 5.91 5.19
C ALA A 71 7.87 6.70 4.92
N LEU A 72 7.95 7.86 4.28
CA LEU A 72 6.75 8.61 3.90
C LEU A 72 6.07 8.03 2.67
N THR A 73 6.81 7.44 1.72
CA THR A 73 6.25 6.87 0.49
C THR A 73 5.27 5.75 0.80
N ARG A 74 5.53 4.90 1.78
CA ARG A 74 4.67 3.78 2.18
C ARG A 74 3.25 4.28 2.49
N SER A 75 3.10 5.13 3.47
CA SER A 75 1.78 5.70 3.85
C SER A 75 1.17 6.59 2.75
N LEU A 76 1.99 7.25 1.91
CA LEU A 76 1.46 7.96 0.74
C LEU A 76 0.96 7.01 -0.35
N SER A 77 1.48 5.79 -0.42
CA SER A 77 1.02 4.75 -1.33
C SER A 77 -0.39 4.29 -0.96
N ASP A 78 -0.68 4.09 0.31
CA ASP A 78 -2.04 3.83 0.79
C ASP A 78 -3.02 4.96 0.44
N CYS A 79 -2.58 6.22 0.61
CA CYS A 79 -3.37 7.37 0.17
C CYS A 79 -3.65 7.33 -1.34
N ALA A 80 -2.66 6.93 -2.14
CA ALA A 80 -2.82 6.77 -3.59
C ALA A 80 -3.81 5.64 -3.91
N ALA A 81 -3.72 4.50 -3.21
CA ALA A 81 -4.64 3.37 -3.34
C ALA A 81 -6.10 3.77 -3.09
N MET A 82 -6.33 4.65 -2.10
CA MET A 82 -7.66 5.19 -1.80
C MET A 82 -8.10 6.33 -2.74
N GLY A 83 -7.24 6.76 -3.68
CA GLY A 83 -7.48 7.93 -4.53
C GLY A 83 -7.53 9.25 -3.76
N ALA A 84 -6.84 9.34 -2.64
CA ALA A 84 -6.88 10.46 -1.71
C ALA A 84 -5.85 11.55 -2.03
N ARG A 85 -6.11 12.74 -1.53
CA ARG A 85 -5.14 13.82 -1.42
C ARG A 85 -4.59 13.82 0.01
N PRO A 86 -3.28 13.60 0.22
CA PRO A 86 -2.70 13.69 1.54
C PRO A 86 -2.76 15.14 2.06
N LEU A 87 -2.92 15.30 3.36
CA LEU A 87 -3.02 16.60 4.04
C LEU A 87 -1.85 16.84 4.98
N PHE A 88 -1.68 15.96 5.94
CA PHE A 88 -0.63 16.03 6.94
C PHE A 88 -0.20 14.63 7.38
N CYS A 89 0.96 14.57 8.03
CA CYS A 89 1.46 13.36 8.66
C CYS A 89 1.95 13.61 10.09
N LEU A 90 2.04 12.53 10.85
CA LEU A 90 2.75 12.45 12.12
C LEU A 90 3.92 11.47 11.93
N LEU A 91 5.06 11.75 12.56
CA LEU A 91 6.25 10.90 12.52
C LEU A 91 6.67 10.55 13.94
N SER A 92 6.51 9.27 14.33
CA SER A 92 7.16 8.73 15.51
C SER A 92 8.49 8.11 15.10
N LEU A 93 9.60 8.53 15.74
CA LEU A 93 10.95 8.09 15.40
C LEU A 93 11.71 7.68 16.65
N ALA A 94 12.17 6.44 16.67
CA ALA A 94 12.99 5.89 17.74
C ALA A 94 14.37 5.54 17.19
N PHE A 95 15.46 5.97 17.88
CA PHE A 95 16.82 5.78 17.40
C PHE A 95 17.84 5.84 18.55
N PRO A 96 19.06 5.25 18.38
CA PRO A 96 20.13 5.39 19.33
C PRO A 96 20.63 6.84 19.41
N ALA A 97 21.04 7.29 20.60
CA ALA A 97 21.48 8.67 20.83
C ALA A 97 22.64 9.11 19.90
N GLU A 98 23.49 8.16 19.50
CA GLU A 98 24.61 8.38 18.57
C GLU A 98 24.19 8.52 17.10
N ALA A 99 22.95 8.21 16.75
CA ALA A 99 22.45 8.23 15.38
C ALA A 99 22.02 9.63 14.88
N THR A 100 22.30 10.70 15.59
CA THR A 100 21.80 12.06 15.28
C THR A 100 22.11 12.50 13.84
N GLN A 101 23.34 12.24 13.35
CA GLN A 101 23.71 12.59 11.97
C GLN A 101 22.94 11.77 10.93
N TRP A 102 22.66 10.49 11.23
CA TRP A 102 21.82 9.64 10.39
C TRP A 102 20.40 10.18 10.33
N VAL A 103 19.86 10.62 11.47
CA VAL A 103 18.51 11.20 11.57
C VAL A 103 18.40 12.49 10.75
N ASP A 104 19.42 13.34 10.73
CA ASP A 104 19.43 14.53 9.86
C ASP A 104 19.29 14.16 8.38
N GLY A 105 19.99 13.11 7.94
CA GLY A 105 19.86 12.57 6.60
C GLY A 105 18.45 12.04 6.32
N PHE A 106 17.89 11.26 7.26
CA PHE A 106 16.52 10.75 7.19
C PHE A 106 15.50 11.89 7.05
N LEU A 107 15.57 12.89 7.92
CA LEU A 107 14.67 14.04 7.87
C LEU A 107 14.83 14.84 6.59
N ALA A 108 16.03 14.95 6.02
CA ALA A 108 16.23 15.61 4.73
C ALA A 108 15.50 14.89 3.58
N GLY A 109 15.54 13.56 3.54
CA GLY A 109 14.79 12.77 2.55
C GLY A 109 13.28 12.85 2.77
N PHE A 110 12.85 12.68 4.00
CA PHE A 110 11.44 12.74 4.42
C PHE A 110 10.79 14.10 4.08
N THR A 111 11.41 15.20 4.52
CA THR A 111 10.86 16.55 4.34
C THR A 111 10.90 17.00 2.88
N LYS A 112 11.89 16.53 2.09
CA LYS A 112 11.91 16.77 0.64
C LYS A 112 10.68 16.17 -0.04
N LEU A 113 10.30 14.94 0.32
CA LEU A 113 9.09 14.29 -0.22
C LEU A 113 7.82 14.95 0.29
N ALA A 114 7.76 15.26 1.60
CA ALA A 114 6.64 15.97 2.19
C ALA A 114 6.39 17.33 1.49
N GLY A 115 7.46 18.09 1.23
CA GLY A 115 7.41 19.36 0.48
C GLY A 115 6.91 19.19 -0.94
N LYS A 116 7.35 18.14 -1.66
CA LYS A 116 6.89 17.83 -3.03
C LYS A 116 5.36 17.67 -3.09
N TYR A 117 4.78 16.95 -2.14
CA TYR A 117 3.34 16.67 -2.11
C TYR A 117 2.55 17.62 -1.20
N ARG A 118 3.22 18.63 -0.60
CA ARG A 118 2.64 19.59 0.34
C ARG A 118 1.96 18.93 1.53
N VAL A 119 2.57 17.86 2.02
CA VAL A 119 2.14 17.15 3.23
C VAL A 119 2.76 17.85 4.44
N VAL A 120 1.93 18.32 5.36
CA VAL A 120 2.42 19.00 6.57
C VAL A 120 2.89 17.97 7.58
N LEU A 121 4.14 18.02 8.02
CA LEU A 121 4.57 17.27 9.20
C LEU A 121 4.02 18.01 10.44
N ALA A 122 2.95 17.49 11.01
CA ALA A 122 2.16 18.18 12.05
C ALA A 122 2.61 17.83 13.48
N GLY A 123 3.46 16.83 13.65
CA GLY A 123 3.95 16.39 14.94
C GLY A 123 4.42 14.94 14.92
N GLY A 124 4.50 14.33 16.08
CA GLY A 124 4.95 12.95 16.26
C GLY A 124 5.54 12.73 17.64
N ASP A 125 6.41 11.72 17.76
CA ASP A 125 7.07 11.37 18.99
C ASP A 125 8.54 10.99 18.75
N LEU A 126 9.40 11.22 19.73
CA LEU A 126 10.83 10.84 19.69
C LEU A 126 11.17 9.96 20.88
N SER A 127 11.88 8.86 20.63
CA SER A 127 12.33 7.94 21.69
C SER A 127 13.75 7.45 21.45
N ASN A 128 14.42 7.05 22.53
CA ASN A 128 15.75 6.43 22.45
C ASN A 128 15.60 4.90 22.48
N THR A 129 16.21 4.22 21.51
CA THR A 129 16.21 2.75 21.40
C THR A 129 17.54 2.25 20.84
N GLY A 130 17.79 0.92 20.93
CA GLY A 130 19.03 0.31 20.41
C GLY A 130 19.05 0.12 18.88
N LYS A 131 17.93 0.36 18.18
CA LYS A 131 17.80 0.27 16.72
C LYS A 131 16.86 1.36 16.21
N ILE A 132 17.00 1.72 14.95
CA ILE A 132 16.12 2.71 14.35
C ILE A 132 14.78 2.09 14.01
N SER A 133 13.72 2.77 14.41
CA SER A 133 12.34 2.46 14.05
C SER A 133 11.58 3.74 13.79
N CYS A 134 10.69 3.74 12.83
CA CYS A 134 9.76 4.85 12.64
C CYS A 134 8.35 4.34 12.35
N ASP A 135 7.37 5.16 12.70
CA ASP A 135 5.97 5.03 12.32
C ASP A 135 5.53 6.34 11.67
N VAL A 136 4.90 6.23 10.51
CA VAL A 136 4.38 7.40 9.78
C VAL A 136 2.87 7.25 9.64
N THR A 137 2.14 8.04 10.39
CA THR A 137 0.69 8.16 10.24
C THR A 137 0.38 9.29 9.24
N VAL A 138 -0.40 9.00 8.20
CA VAL A 138 -0.85 10.01 7.23
C VAL A 138 -2.36 10.19 7.31
N CYS A 139 -2.79 11.45 7.32
CA CYS A 139 -4.17 11.85 7.10
C CYS A 139 -4.32 12.43 5.69
N GLY A 140 -5.30 11.94 4.96
CA GLY A 140 -5.70 12.47 3.65
C GLY A 140 -7.20 12.69 3.57
N GLU A 141 -7.67 13.14 2.43
CA GLU A 141 -9.08 13.33 2.17
C GLU A 141 -9.51 12.86 0.78
N VAL A 142 -10.75 12.43 0.67
CA VAL A 142 -11.44 12.13 -0.59
C VAL A 142 -12.81 12.83 -0.61
N PRO A 143 -13.39 13.15 -1.77
CA PRO A 143 -14.80 13.55 -1.82
C PRO A 143 -15.68 12.47 -1.19
N ARG A 144 -16.70 12.86 -0.46
CA ARG A 144 -17.56 11.97 0.33
C ARG A 144 -18.06 10.78 -0.47
N GLY A 145 -17.77 9.55 0.02
CA GLY A 145 -18.19 8.29 -0.60
C GLY A 145 -17.48 7.97 -1.92
N ARG A 146 -16.32 8.56 -2.18
CA ARG A 146 -15.57 8.38 -3.44
C ARG A 146 -14.21 7.72 -3.25
N ALA A 147 -13.90 7.23 -2.05
CA ALA A 147 -12.69 6.44 -1.84
C ALA A 147 -12.70 5.19 -2.75
N LEU A 148 -11.55 4.84 -3.28
CA LEU A 148 -11.34 3.54 -3.92
C LEU A 148 -11.22 2.50 -2.82
N LEU A 149 -11.77 1.30 -3.03
CA LEU A 149 -11.83 0.27 -1.99
C LEU A 149 -11.37 -1.08 -2.53
N ARG A 150 -10.65 -1.85 -1.71
CA ARG A 150 -10.29 -3.24 -2.04
C ARG A 150 -11.52 -4.11 -2.30
N SER A 151 -12.64 -3.82 -1.64
CA SER A 151 -13.89 -4.59 -1.69
C SER A 151 -14.81 -4.27 -2.88
N ALA A 152 -14.36 -3.45 -3.84
CA ALA A 152 -15.24 -2.94 -4.88
C ALA A 152 -15.04 -3.57 -6.28
N ALA A 153 -14.19 -4.60 -6.42
CA ALA A 153 -13.97 -5.30 -7.69
C ALA A 153 -15.21 -6.09 -8.11
N ARG A 154 -15.45 -6.17 -9.43
CA ARG A 154 -16.58 -6.89 -10.00
C ARG A 154 -16.12 -7.84 -11.10
N ALA A 155 -16.74 -9.02 -11.17
CA ALA A 155 -16.48 -9.98 -12.23
C ALA A 155 -16.67 -9.34 -13.63
N GLY A 156 -15.72 -9.63 -14.53
CA GLY A 156 -15.63 -9.06 -15.88
C GLY A 156 -14.88 -7.73 -15.99
N GLU A 157 -14.45 -7.11 -14.89
CA GLU A 157 -13.53 -5.97 -14.93
C GLU A 157 -12.11 -6.44 -15.27
N ARG A 158 -11.35 -5.57 -15.95
CA ARG A 158 -9.93 -5.82 -16.24
C ARG A 158 -9.10 -5.52 -14.99
N ILE A 159 -8.12 -6.36 -14.72
CA ILE A 159 -7.10 -6.10 -13.68
C ILE A 159 -5.97 -5.32 -14.31
N CYS A 160 -5.55 -4.24 -13.69
CA CYS A 160 -4.53 -3.34 -14.20
C CYS A 160 -3.49 -3.02 -13.11
N VAL A 161 -2.26 -2.76 -13.55
CA VAL A 161 -1.17 -2.23 -12.70
C VAL A 161 -0.59 -0.96 -13.29
N SER A 162 -0.09 -0.08 -12.45
CA SER A 162 0.41 1.24 -12.83
C SER A 162 1.82 1.22 -13.45
N GLY A 163 2.56 0.12 -13.32
CA GLY A 163 3.92 0.00 -13.83
C GLY A 163 4.47 -1.42 -13.81
N PRO A 164 5.71 -1.62 -14.26
CA PRO A 164 6.38 -2.91 -14.21
C PRO A 164 6.78 -3.27 -12.78
N LEU A 165 6.65 -4.55 -12.43
CA LEU A 165 6.80 -5.12 -11.10
C LEU A 165 8.12 -5.85 -10.90
N GLY A 166 8.52 -6.01 -9.63
CA GLY A 166 9.70 -6.75 -9.20
C GLY A 166 10.97 -5.92 -9.12
N LYS A 167 10.89 -4.58 -9.15
CA LYS A 167 12.09 -3.72 -9.02
C LYS A 167 12.67 -3.75 -7.62
N ALA A 168 11.82 -3.72 -6.60
CA ALA A 168 12.27 -3.74 -5.21
C ALA A 168 12.95 -5.07 -4.89
N ALA A 169 12.34 -6.20 -5.25
CA ALA A 169 12.91 -7.53 -5.05
C ALA A 169 14.24 -7.71 -5.80
N LEU A 170 14.34 -7.26 -7.07
CA LEU A 170 15.60 -7.26 -7.81
C LEU A 170 16.67 -6.42 -7.10
N ALA A 171 16.32 -5.24 -6.59
CA ALA A 171 17.29 -4.39 -5.88
C ALA A 171 17.77 -5.06 -4.59
N LEU A 172 16.88 -5.74 -3.86
CA LEU A 172 17.24 -6.50 -2.67
C LEU A 172 18.23 -7.61 -3.00
N ASP A 173 17.94 -8.44 -4.01
CA ASP A 173 18.78 -9.57 -4.43
C ASP A 173 20.17 -9.14 -4.93
N THR A 174 20.23 -8.02 -5.64
CA THR A 174 21.47 -7.50 -6.23
C THR A 174 22.21 -6.51 -5.32
N ARG A 175 21.69 -6.25 -4.12
CA ARG A 175 22.14 -5.15 -3.25
C ARG A 175 22.18 -3.80 -3.99
N GLY A 176 21.25 -3.64 -4.93
CA GLY A 176 21.08 -2.41 -5.69
C GLY A 176 20.26 -1.37 -4.95
N ARG A 177 20.13 -0.20 -5.58
CA ARG A 177 19.33 0.90 -5.03
C ARG A 177 17.97 0.96 -5.73
N PHE A 178 16.89 0.95 -4.96
CA PHE A 178 15.54 1.26 -5.42
C PHE A 178 14.86 2.20 -4.43
N VAL A 179 14.26 3.25 -4.95
CA VAL A 179 13.48 4.22 -4.16
C VAL A 179 12.12 4.34 -4.82
N PRO A 180 11.07 3.79 -4.22
CA PRO A 180 9.72 3.82 -4.78
C PRO A 180 9.10 5.22 -4.74
N HIS A 181 8.03 5.39 -5.52
CA HIS A 181 7.25 6.62 -5.58
C HIS A 181 5.76 6.32 -5.46
N ALA A 182 5.09 6.93 -4.49
CA ALA A 182 3.64 6.85 -4.39
C ALA A 182 2.95 7.40 -5.65
N ARG A 183 1.92 6.70 -6.11
CA ARG A 183 1.18 7.01 -7.35
C ARG A 183 -0.02 7.93 -7.09
N LEU A 184 0.17 8.99 -6.28
CA LEU A 184 -0.91 9.86 -5.80
C LEU A 184 -1.76 10.46 -6.92
N GLU A 185 -1.11 11.04 -7.94
CA GLU A 185 -1.80 11.66 -9.07
C GLU A 185 -2.62 10.63 -9.86
N LEU A 186 -2.08 9.42 -10.02
CA LEU A 186 -2.79 8.33 -10.67
C LEU A 186 -3.99 7.87 -9.84
N GLY A 187 -3.84 7.68 -8.53
CA GLY A 187 -4.95 7.30 -7.65
C GLY A 187 -6.11 8.29 -7.73
N GLN A 188 -5.82 9.58 -7.70
CA GLN A 188 -6.82 10.64 -7.85
C GLN A 188 -7.48 10.60 -9.24
N LEU A 189 -6.70 10.42 -10.31
CA LEU A 189 -7.21 10.28 -11.67
C LEU A 189 -8.14 9.07 -11.79
N LEU A 190 -7.77 7.91 -11.26
CA LEU A 190 -8.60 6.70 -11.26
C LEU A 190 -9.95 6.96 -10.58
N ARG A 191 -9.95 7.61 -9.41
CA ARG A 191 -11.17 8.01 -8.71
C ARG A 191 -12.03 8.94 -9.56
N GLU A 192 -11.44 9.96 -10.20
CA GLU A 192 -12.14 10.91 -11.07
C GLU A 192 -12.76 10.23 -12.29
N GLN A 193 -12.07 9.25 -12.87
CA GLN A 193 -12.58 8.42 -13.95
C GLN A 193 -13.68 7.43 -13.51
N GLY A 194 -14.01 7.38 -12.20
CA GLY A 194 -15.05 6.51 -11.66
C GLY A 194 -14.61 5.05 -11.49
N VAL A 195 -13.31 4.79 -11.43
CA VAL A 195 -12.78 3.54 -10.86
C VAL A 195 -13.23 3.44 -9.41
N ARG A 196 -13.47 2.22 -8.93
CA ARG A 196 -13.98 2.00 -7.57
C ARG A 196 -13.07 1.10 -6.75
N CYS A 197 -12.31 0.22 -7.40
CA CYS A 197 -11.45 -0.74 -6.75
C CYS A 197 -9.99 -0.47 -7.08
N ALA A 198 -9.20 -0.25 -6.05
CA ALA A 198 -7.75 -0.18 -6.11
C ALA A 198 -7.15 -0.58 -4.77
N MET A 199 -5.88 -0.91 -4.79
CA MET A 199 -4.96 -1.04 -3.65
C MET A 199 -3.53 -0.79 -4.15
N ASP A 200 -2.59 -0.62 -3.26
CA ASP A 200 -1.17 -0.62 -3.64
C ASP A 200 -0.56 -2.03 -3.59
N LEU A 201 0.64 -2.18 -4.14
CA LEU A 201 1.42 -3.41 -4.13
C LEU A 201 2.59 -3.26 -3.17
N SER A 202 2.38 -3.67 -1.92
CA SER A 202 3.36 -3.63 -0.83
C SER A 202 3.96 -5.00 -0.51
N ASP A 203 3.18 -6.07 -0.60
CA ASP A 203 3.62 -7.44 -0.24
C ASP A 203 3.87 -8.33 -1.46
N GLY A 204 3.51 -7.86 -2.64
CA GLY A 204 3.66 -8.55 -3.91
C GLY A 204 2.33 -8.95 -4.55
N LEU A 205 2.31 -8.95 -5.87
CA LEU A 205 1.10 -9.12 -6.67
C LEU A 205 0.26 -10.33 -6.27
N SER A 206 0.89 -11.49 -6.02
CA SER A 206 0.18 -12.71 -5.65
C SER A 206 -0.58 -12.58 -4.33
N GLN A 207 0.03 -11.94 -3.35
CA GLN A 207 -0.55 -11.72 -2.02
C GLN A 207 -1.64 -10.65 -2.08
N ASP A 208 -1.32 -9.50 -2.64
CA ASP A 208 -2.18 -8.32 -2.64
C ASP A 208 -3.42 -8.53 -3.52
N LEU A 209 -3.27 -9.14 -4.71
CA LEU A 209 -4.42 -9.51 -5.53
C LEU A 209 -5.32 -10.56 -4.83
N THR A 210 -4.74 -11.51 -4.09
CA THR A 210 -5.52 -12.46 -3.29
C THR A 210 -6.34 -11.72 -2.22
N ARG A 211 -5.75 -10.75 -1.51
CA ARG A 211 -6.44 -9.92 -0.51
C ARG A 211 -7.58 -9.11 -1.14
N LEU A 212 -7.33 -8.48 -2.30
CA LEU A 212 -8.34 -7.75 -3.07
C LEU A 212 -9.51 -8.68 -3.46
N CYS A 213 -9.20 -9.88 -3.96
CA CYS A 213 -10.20 -10.87 -4.33
C CYS A 213 -11.02 -11.38 -3.14
N VAL A 214 -10.38 -11.59 -1.98
CA VAL A 214 -11.08 -11.94 -0.73
C VAL A 214 -12.02 -10.82 -0.32
N ALA A 215 -11.54 -9.58 -0.27
CA ALA A 215 -12.33 -8.41 0.13
C ALA A 215 -13.51 -8.16 -0.81
N SER A 216 -13.37 -8.48 -2.10
CA SER A 216 -14.40 -8.28 -3.13
C SER A 216 -15.32 -9.52 -3.35
N GLY A 217 -15.04 -10.65 -2.68
CA GLY A 217 -15.81 -11.89 -2.85
C GLY A 217 -15.71 -12.49 -4.25
N CYS A 218 -14.56 -12.37 -4.92
CA CYS A 218 -14.33 -12.80 -6.31
C CYS A 218 -13.00 -13.54 -6.45
N GLY A 219 -12.69 -13.96 -7.67
CA GLY A 219 -11.37 -14.48 -8.06
C GLY A 219 -10.76 -13.65 -9.19
N ALA A 220 -9.57 -14.05 -9.59
CA ALA A 220 -8.82 -13.39 -10.65
C ALA A 220 -8.13 -14.39 -11.58
N GLU A 221 -8.06 -14.02 -12.87
CA GLU A 221 -7.24 -14.69 -13.87
C GLU A 221 -6.23 -13.71 -14.43
N LEU A 222 -4.94 -13.98 -14.21
CA LEU A 222 -3.83 -13.22 -14.76
C LEU A 222 -3.35 -13.84 -16.08
N THR A 223 -3.11 -13.00 -17.07
CA THR A 223 -2.68 -13.41 -18.43
C THR A 223 -1.32 -12.82 -18.80
N ASP A 224 -0.95 -11.71 -18.23
CA ASP A 224 0.33 -11.05 -18.46
C ASP A 224 0.76 -10.30 -17.18
N VAL A 225 2.06 -10.21 -16.92
CA VAL A 225 2.61 -9.44 -15.80
C VAL A 225 3.79 -8.62 -16.32
N PRO A 226 3.72 -7.29 -16.25
CA PRO A 226 4.80 -6.45 -16.72
C PRO A 226 6.01 -6.54 -15.79
N ILE A 227 7.03 -7.27 -16.21
CA ILE A 227 8.25 -7.52 -15.43
C ILE A 227 9.21 -6.35 -15.62
N ALA A 228 9.75 -5.82 -14.53
CA ALA A 228 10.77 -4.77 -14.58
C ALA A 228 12.05 -5.28 -15.25
N ARG A 229 12.76 -4.37 -15.94
CA ARG A 229 14.01 -4.73 -16.63
C ARG A 229 15.01 -5.35 -15.66
N GLY A 230 15.44 -6.57 -15.97
CA GLY A 230 16.37 -7.35 -15.15
C GLY A 230 15.73 -8.17 -14.03
N ALA A 231 14.45 -7.93 -13.71
CA ALA A 231 13.71 -8.74 -12.76
C ALA A 231 13.24 -10.07 -13.37
N THR A 232 12.88 -11.01 -12.53
CA THR A 232 12.30 -12.30 -12.92
C THR A 232 10.78 -12.27 -12.74
N LEU A 233 10.07 -13.26 -13.26
CA LEU A 233 8.65 -13.45 -13.00
C LEU A 233 8.38 -13.65 -11.49
N GLN A 234 9.25 -14.35 -10.78
CA GLN A 234 9.15 -14.53 -9.32
C GLN A 234 9.22 -13.20 -8.58
N HIS A 235 10.16 -12.33 -8.96
CA HIS A 235 10.23 -10.96 -8.41
C HIS A 235 8.92 -10.19 -8.65
N ALA A 236 8.35 -10.29 -9.86
CA ALA A 236 7.14 -9.54 -10.21
C ALA A 236 5.86 -10.10 -9.58
N LEU A 237 5.80 -11.40 -9.33
CA LEU A 237 4.64 -12.04 -8.71
C LEU A 237 4.66 -11.95 -7.17
N HIS A 238 5.84 -12.13 -6.56
CA HIS A 238 5.95 -12.34 -5.11
C HIS A 238 6.82 -11.30 -4.41
N GLY A 239 7.54 -10.45 -5.15
CA GLY A 239 8.33 -9.37 -4.58
C GLY A 239 7.43 -8.23 -4.09
N GLY A 240 7.65 -7.81 -2.84
CA GLY A 240 6.98 -6.66 -2.26
C GLY A 240 7.69 -5.34 -2.53
N GLU A 241 7.17 -4.27 -1.94
CA GLU A 241 7.73 -2.90 -1.89
C GLU A 241 7.87 -2.17 -3.24
N ASP A 242 7.17 -2.60 -4.29
CA ASP A 242 7.14 -1.89 -5.56
C ASP A 242 6.31 -0.59 -5.49
N TYR A 243 5.28 -0.54 -4.62
CA TYR A 243 4.37 0.60 -4.42
C TYR A 243 3.73 1.10 -5.71
N GLU A 244 3.47 0.18 -6.64
CA GLU A 244 2.61 0.41 -7.79
C GLU A 244 1.14 0.24 -7.38
N LEU A 245 0.21 0.83 -8.14
CA LEU A 245 -1.23 0.60 -7.91
C LEU A 245 -1.72 -0.62 -8.70
N LEU A 246 -2.46 -1.47 -8.01
CA LEU A 246 -3.30 -2.53 -8.54
C LEU A 246 -4.75 -2.02 -8.52
N PHE A 247 -5.44 -2.06 -9.65
CA PHE A 247 -6.83 -1.57 -9.73
C PHE A 247 -7.65 -2.35 -10.74
N THR A 248 -8.98 -2.26 -10.60
CA THR A 248 -9.88 -2.86 -11.59
C THR A 248 -10.51 -1.78 -12.47
N LEU A 249 -10.59 -2.07 -13.77
CA LEU A 249 -11.08 -1.13 -14.75
C LEU A 249 -12.30 -1.73 -15.49
N PRO A 250 -13.49 -1.12 -15.38
CA PRO A 250 -14.67 -1.58 -16.10
C PRO A 250 -14.47 -1.64 -17.62
N LYS A 251 -15.18 -2.55 -18.30
CA LYS A 251 -15.15 -2.62 -19.77
C LYS A 251 -15.53 -1.26 -20.37
N GLY A 252 -14.81 -0.88 -21.44
CA GLY A 252 -15.07 0.39 -22.16
C GLY A 252 -14.41 1.63 -21.53
N LYS A 253 -13.85 1.55 -20.34
CA LYS A 253 -13.06 2.65 -19.78
C LYS A 253 -11.66 2.69 -20.40
N ALA A 254 -11.17 3.89 -20.68
CA ALA A 254 -9.79 4.09 -21.17
C ALA A 254 -8.78 3.70 -20.11
N LEU A 255 -7.73 2.99 -20.51
CA LEU A 255 -6.59 2.67 -19.64
C LEU A 255 -5.72 3.93 -19.51
N PRO A 256 -5.37 4.37 -18.29
CA PRO A 256 -4.44 5.48 -18.12
C PRO A 256 -3.06 5.17 -18.73
N GLU A 257 -2.35 6.22 -19.11
CA GLU A 257 -0.99 6.08 -19.66
C GLU A 257 -0.07 5.31 -18.70
N LYS A 258 0.87 4.55 -19.29
CA LYS A 258 1.86 3.72 -18.57
C LYS A 258 1.27 2.55 -17.76
N CYS A 259 -0.06 2.48 -17.58
CA CYS A 259 -0.70 1.32 -16.97
C CYS A 259 -0.75 0.13 -17.92
N ARG A 260 -0.87 -1.08 -17.37
CA ARG A 260 -0.99 -2.34 -18.14
C ARG A 260 -2.17 -3.14 -17.64
N VAL A 261 -2.91 -3.73 -18.57
CA VAL A 261 -3.89 -4.77 -18.25
C VAL A 261 -3.10 -6.06 -18.03
N ILE A 262 -3.35 -6.73 -16.91
CA ILE A 262 -2.66 -7.95 -16.54
C ILE A 262 -3.58 -9.16 -16.41
N GLY A 263 -4.90 -8.97 -16.55
CA GLY A 263 -5.88 -10.04 -16.40
C GLY A 263 -7.30 -9.53 -16.27
N SER A 264 -8.16 -10.35 -15.68
CA SER A 264 -9.56 -10.03 -15.42
C SER A 264 -10.05 -10.61 -14.11
N ILE A 265 -11.01 -9.92 -13.49
CA ILE A 265 -11.77 -10.43 -12.34
C ILE A 265 -12.78 -11.46 -12.84
N VAL A 266 -12.83 -12.61 -12.18
CA VAL A 266 -13.72 -13.73 -12.50
C VAL A 266 -14.68 -14.05 -11.36
N ALA A 267 -15.86 -14.60 -11.70
CA ALA A 267 -16.81 -15.12 -10.73
C ALA A 267 -16.33 -16.51 -10.25
N SER A 268 -15.39 -16.55 -9.33
CA SER A 268 -14.87 -17.76 -8.70
C SER A 268 -14.83 -17.57 -7.18
N PRO A 269 -14.57 -18.62 -6.38
CA PRO A 269 -14.46 -18.46 -4.93
C PRO A 269 -13.51 -17.32 -4.53
N ALA A 270 -13.87 -16.62 -3.46
CA ALA A 270 -13.10 -15.48 -2.96
C ALA A 270 -11.62 -15.85 -2.71
N GLY A 271 -10.72 -15.02 -3.25
CA GLY A 271 -9.28 -15.20 -3.09
C GLY A 271 -8.64 -16.26 -4.01
N VAL A 272 -9.39 -16.88 -4.92
CA VAL A 272 -8.79 -17.76 -5.93
C VAL A 272 -8.21 -16.93 -7.06
N VAL A 273 -6.89 -16.93 -7.16
CA VAL A 273 -6.13 -16.28 -8.23
C VAL A 273 -5.48 -17.35 -9.09
N ALA A 274 -5.56 -17.21 -10.41
CA ALA A 274 -4.87 -18.07 -11.36
C ALA A 274 -3.93 -17.23 -12.26
N TYR A 275 -2.86 -17.86 -12.74
CA TYR A 275 -1.95 -17.32 -13.75
C TYR A 275 -1.84 -18.35 -14.88
N HIS A 276 -2.29 -17.97 -16.09
CA HIS A 276 -2.42 -18.89 -17.23
C HIS A 276 -3.19 -20.17 -16.89
N GLY A 277 -4.33 -20.03 -16.18
CA GLY A 277 -5.19 -21.15 -15.79
C GLY A 277 -4.64 -22.02 -14.63
N GLN A 278 -3.46 -21.75 -14.14
CA GLN A 278 -2.88 -22.45 -12.99
C GLN A 278 -3.05 -21.63 -11.72
N ARG A 279 -3.47 -22.28 -10.63
CA ARG A 279 -3.63 -21.61 -9.35
C ARG A 279 -2.30 -20.95 -8.91
N LEU A 280 -2.36 -19.67 -8.60
CA LEU A 280 -1.24 -18.90 -8.08
C LEU A 280 -1.32 -18.86 -6.56
N GLU A 281 -0.31 -19.41 -5.90
CA GLU A 281 -0.21 -19.36 -4.44
C GLU A 281 0.26 -17.97 -3.97
N PRO A 282 -0.31 -17.43 -2.87
CA PRO A 282 0.07 -16.14 -2.31
C PRO A 282 1.39 -16.26 -1.53
N LEU A 283 2.53 -16.16 -2.24
CA LEU A 283 3.88 -16.29 -1.69
C LEU A 283 4.57 -14.94 -1.42
N GLY A 284 3.79 -13.85 -1.37
CA GLY A 284 4.30 -12.53 -1.04
C GLY A 284 4.85 -12.42 0.40
N TRP A 285 5.32 -11.23 0.75
CA TRP A 285 5.89 -10.97 2.07
C TRP A 285 4.86 -11.19 3.20
N ASP A 286 5.30 -11.74 4.32
CA ASP A 286 4.54 -11.88 5.55
C ASP A 286 5.52 -11.77 6.73
N HIS A 287 5.36 -10.74 7.56
CA HIS A 287 6.23 -10.45 8.70
C HIS A 287 6.33 -11.59 9.74
N PHE A 288 5.37 -12.49 9.78
CA PHE A 288 5.26 -13.56 10.75
C PHE A 288 5.47 -14.96 10.13
N ARG A 289 5.78 -15.03 8.84
CA ARG A 289 6.18 -16.28 8.19
C ARG A 289 7.66 -16.54 8.48
N PRO A 290 8.05 -17.73 8.96
CA PRO A 290 9.48 -18.09 9.05
C PRO A 290 10.15 -17.96 7.68
N ALA A 291 11.38 -17.40 7.69
CA ALA A 291 12.22 -17.30 6.50
C ALA A 291 12.64 -18.68 5.99
#